data_08ac667573f1995e3174471a72221281
#
_entry.id   08ac667573f1995e3174471a72221281
#
_cell.length_a   1.000
_cell.length_b   1.000
_cell.length_c   1.000
_cell.angle_alpha   90.00
_cell.angle_beta   90.00
_cell.angle_gamma   90.00
#
_symmetry.space_group_name_H-M   'P 1'
#
loop_
_entity.id
_entity.type
_entity.pdbx_description
1 polymer ?
#
loop_
_entity_poly.entity_id
_entity_poly.type
_entity_poly.pdbx_seq_one_letter_code
_entity_poly.pdbx_strand_id
1 'polypeptide(L)'
;MQGGEFSKEIVATLQERSLLEASYAKGLSKLSAKLFKASKDAAVPVPTTVANAWHFIAEDMEEASEVHRNMASILDENLVRPLKVLRSIPHFTWFLLSLVSLGFLSAG
;
A
#
# COMPACT_ATOMS: atom_id res chain seq x y z
N MET A 1 -4.73 27.22 13.95
CA MET A 1 -3.56 27.12 13.18
C MET A 1 -3.68 26.13 12.02
N GLN A 2 -3.52 26.63 10.85
CA GLN A 2 -3.84 25.87 9.65
C GLN A 2 -2.85 24.76 9.32
N GLY A 3 -1.60 24.91 9.70
CA GLY A 3 -0.57 23.91 9.40
C GLY A 3 -0.80 22.58 10.09
N GLY A 4 -1.30 22.60 11.33
CA GLY A 4 -1.59 21.39 12.09
C GLY A 4 -2.76 20.61 11.52
N GLU A 5 -3.81 21.31 11.11
CA GLU A 5 -4.98 20.67 10.51
C GLU A 5 -4.70 20.16 9.11
N PHE A 6 -3.94 20.92 8.32
CA PHE A 6 -3.52 20.50 6.99
C PHE A 6 -2.72 19.20 7.05
N SER A 7 -1.75 19.15 7.95
CA SER A 7 -0.92 17.97 8.16
C SER A 7 -1.74 16.76 8.61
N LYS A 8 -2.70 17.00 9.53
CA LYS A 8 -3.59 15.95 10.03
C LYS A 8 -4.45 15.38 8.92
N GLU A 9 -4.98 16.25 8.05
CA GLU A 9 -5.82 15.83 6.94
C GLU A 9 -5.04 15.04 5.90
N ILE A 10 -3.81 15.46 5.59
CA ILE A 10 -2.93 14.74 4.67
C ILE A 10 -2.64 13.33 5.21
N VAL A 11 -2.25 13.24 6.49
CA VAL A 11 -1.96 11.95 7.12
C VAL A 11 -3.17 11.03 7.07
N ALA A 12 -4.34 11.56 7.42
CA ALA A 12 -5.58 10.78 7.40
C ALA A 12 -5.91 10.28 5.99
N THR A 13 -5.77 11.13 4.99
CA THR A 13 -6.06 10.79 3.61
C THR A 13 -5.09 9.70 3.10
N LEU A 14 -3.81 9.84 3.38
CA LEU A 14 -2.82 8.85 2.98
C LEU A 14 -3.04 7.52 3.70
N GLN A 15 -3.45 7.57 4.95
CA GLN A 15 -3.77 6.36 5.71
C GLN A 15 -4.98 5.65 5.11
N GLU A 16 -6.01 6.39 4.76
CA GLU A 16 -7.19 5.82 4.09
C GLU A 16 -6.81 5.18 2.76
N ARG A 17 -5.94 5.83 1.99
CA ARG A 17 -5.47 5.25 0.73
C ARG A 17 -4.69 3.97 0.96
N SER A 18 -3.82 3.94 1.97
CA SER A 18 -3.07 2.74 2.32
C SER A 18 -4.00 1.57 2.66
N LEU A 19 -5.04 1.83 3.47
CA LEU A 19 -6.02 0.82 3.84
C LEU A 19 -6.83 0.34 2.64
N LEU A 20 -7.18 1.25 1.74
CA LEU A 20 -7.92 0.91 0.52
C LEU A 20 -7.07 0.01 -0.39
N GLU A 21 -5.79 0.34 -0.56
CA GLU A 21 -4.88 -0.49 -1.35
C GLU A 21 -4.71 -1.88 -0.75
N ALA A 22 -4.57 -1.97 0.57
CA ALA A 22 -4.45 -3.25 1.26
C ALA A 22 -5.73 -4.08 1.12
N SER A 23 -6.89 -3.45 1.22
CA SER A 23 -8.18 -4.10 1.06
C SER A 23 -8.36 -4.63 -0.35
N TYR A 24 -7.98 -3.84 -1.35
CA TYR A 24 -8.06 -4.24 -2.75
C TYR A 24 -7.14 -5.43 -3.03
N ALA A 25 -5.91 -5.38 -2.53
CA ALA A 25 -4.96 -6.48 -2.66
C ALA A 25 -5.52 -7.78 -2.06
N LYS A 26 -6.12 -7.69 -0.89
CA LYS A 26 -6.73 -8.84 -0.22
C LYS A 26 -7.89 -9.42 -1.04
N GLY A 27 -8.71 -8.53 -1.61
CA GLY A 27 -9.82 -8.94 -2.47
C GLY A 27 -9.35 -9.67 -3.72
N LEU A 28 -8.32 -9.14 -4.38
CA LEU A 28 -7.73 -9.77 -5.57
C LEU A 28 -7.16 -11.14 -5.26
N SER A 29 -6.44 -11.27 -4.15
CA SER A 29 -5.86 -12.55 -3.73
C SER A 29 -6.95 -13.59 -3.45
N LYS A 30 -8.04 -13.19 -2.82
CA LYS A 30 -9.18 -14.07 -2.58
C LYS A 30 -9.83 -14.54 -3.88
N LEU A 31 -10.01 -13.64 -4.83
CA LEU A 31 -10.59 -13.99 -6.13
C LEU A 31 -9.68 -14.92 -6.91
N SER A 32 -8.38 -14.67 -6.88
CA SER A 32 -7.41 -15.57 -7.49
C SER A 32 -7.52 -16.99 -6.94
N ALA A 33 -7.55 -17.12 -5.60
CA ALA A 33 -7.69 -18.40 -4.94
C ALA A 33 -8.99 -19.11 -5.30
N LYS A 34 -10.09 -18.36 -5.35
CA LYS A 34 -11.39 -18.91 -5.75
C LYS A 34 -11.37 -19.45 -7.17
N LEU A 35 -10.74 -18.71 -8.09
CA LEU A 35 -10.67 -19.11 -9.48
C LEU A 35 -9.80 -20.36 -9.65
N PHE A 36 -8.67 -20.44 -8.96
CA PHE A 36 -7.83 -21.66 -8.97
C PHE A 36 -8.61 -22.86 -8.42
N LYS A 37 -9.30 -22.69 -7.31
CA LYS A 37 -10.08 -23.76 -6.72
C LYS A 37 -11.20 -24.23 -7.65
N ALA A 38 -11.93 -23.30 -8.24
CA ALA A 38 -13.02 -23.62 -9.16
C ALA A 38 -12.51 -24.39 -10.37
N SER A 39 -11.32 -24.02 -10.88
CA SER A 39 -10.74 -24.71 -12.03
C SER A 39 -10.31 -26.15 -11.69
N LYS A 40 -9.86 -26.39 -10.46
CA LYS A 40 -9.48 -27.73 -10.01
C LYS A 40 -10.70 -28.61 -9.73
N ASP A 41 -11.78 -28.02 -9.24
CA ASP A 41 -12.99 -28.74 -8.86
C ASP A 41 -13.96 -28.93 -10.03
N ALA A 42 -13.60 -28.49 -11.24
CA ALA A 42 -14.46 -28.60 -12.41
C ALA A 42 -14.74 -30.06 -12.72
N ALA A 43 -16.02 -30.46 -12.68
CA ALA A 43 -16.46 -31.80 -12.93
C ALA A 43 -16.51 -32.18 -14.41
N VAL A 44 -16.45 -31.18 -15.27
CA VAL A 44 -16.53 -31.32 -16.73
C VAL A 44 -15.22 -30.91 -17.36
N PRO A 45 -14.66 -31.68 -18.30
CA PRO A 45 -13.45 -31.28 -19.00
C PRO A 45 -13.68 -29.95 -19.72
N VAL A 46 -12.79 -29.00 -19.51
CA VAL A 46 -12.84 -27.70 -20.20
C VAL A 46 -11.80 -27.67 -21.32
N PRO A 47 -12.09 -26.97 -22.44
CA PRO A 47 -11.10 -26.80 -23.48
C PRO A 47 -9.81 -26.16 -22.94
N THR A 48 -8.67 -26.57 -23.46
CA THR A 48 -7.35 -26.08 -23.01
C THR A 48 -7.27 -24.55 -23.09
N THR A 49 -7.86 -23.95 -24.12
CA THR A 49 -7.87 -22.50 -24.28
C THR A 49 -8.56 -21.80 -23.10
N VAL A 50 -9.71 -22.36 -22.66
CA VAL A 50 -10.45 -21.81 -21.52
C VAL A 50 -9.65 -22.00 -20.23
N ALA A 51 -9.06 -23.17 -20.04
CA ALA A 51 -8.23 -23.45 -18.88
C ALA A 51 -7.03 -22.51 -18.79
N ASN A 52 -6.36 -22.26 -19.92
CA ASN A 52 -5.24 -21.32 -19.97
C ASN A 52 -5.68 -19.90 -19.65
N ALA A 53 -6.86 -19.49 -20.13
CA ALA A 53 -7.41 -18.17 -19.84
C ALA A 53 -7.70 -18.01 -18.34
N TRP A 54 -8.26 -19.04 -17.70
CA TRP A 54 -8.52 -19.00 -16.26
C TRP A 54 -7.23 -18.86 -15.46
N HIS A 55 -6.21 -19.64 -15.81
CA HIS A 55 -4.92 -19.58 -15.15
C HIS A 55 -4.27 -18.21 -15.32
N PHE A 56 -4.33 -17.67 -16.53
CA PHE A 56 -3.79 -16.34 -16.81
C PHE A 56 -4.47 -15.29 -15.95
N ILE A 57 -5.80 -15.29 -15.87
CA ILE A 57 -6.55 -14.31 -15.07
C ILE A 57 -6.24 -14.46 -13.59
N ALA A 58 -6.15 -15.70 -13.10
CA ALA A 58 -5.84 -15.94 -11.70
C ALA A 58 -4.43 -15.44 -11.34
N GLU A 59 -3.46 -15.70 -12.19
CA GLU A 59 -2.08 -15.21 -12.00
C GLU A 59 -2.02 -13.69 -12.07
N ASP A 60 -2.75 -13.08 -13.02
CA ASP A 60 -2.82 -11.64 -13.14
C ASP A 60 -3.39 -10.98 -11.88
N MET A 61 -4.44 -11.56 -11.32
CA MET A 61 -5.03 -11.06 -10.08
C MET A 61 -4.05 -11.17 -8.91
N GLU A 62 -3.27 -12.24 -8.85
CA GLU A 62 -2.27 -12.42 -7.79
C GLU A 62 -1.13 -11.41 -7.92
N GLU A 63 -0.65 -11.18 -9.14
CA GLU A 63 0.37 -10.16 -9.40
C GLU A 63 -0.12 -8.77 -9.05
N ALA A 64 -1.36 -8.45 -9.44
CA ALA A 64 -1.98 -7.17 -9.10
C ALA A 64 -2.14 -7.03 -7.58
N SER A 65 -2.47 -8.11 -6.89
CA SER A 65 -2.55 -8.14 -5.43
C SER A 65 -1.22 -7.72 -4.81
N GLU A 66 -0.10 -8.25 -5.31
CA GLU A 66 1.23 -7.90 -4.80
C GLU A 66 1.56 -6.43 -5.03
N VAL A 67 1.24 -5.91 -6.22
CA VAL A 67 1.48 -4.50 -6.54
C VAL A 67 0.73 -3.59 -5.57
N HIS A 68 -0.53 -3.87 -5.33
CA HIS A 68 -1.35 -3.07 -4.42
C HIS A 68 -0.93 -3.23 -2.95
N ARG A 69 -0.51 -4.43 -2.56
CA ARG A 69 0.04 -4.67 -1.22
C ARG A 69 1.31 -3.86 -1.00
N ASN A 70 2.19 -3.83 -1.99
CA ASN A 70 3.41 -3.04 -1.92
C ASN A 70 3.10 -1.54 -1.86
N MET A 71 2.11 -1.08 -2.62
CA MET A 71 1.67 0.31 -2.56
C MET A 71 1.17 0.66 -1.17
N ALA A 72 0.39 -0.22 -0.55
CA ALA A 72 -0.10 -0.01 0.81
C ALA A 72 1.06 0.10 1.80
N SER A 73 2.06 -0.75 1.68
CA SER A 73 3.26 -0.71 2.54
C SER A 73 4.06 0.57 2.35
N ILE A 74 4.25 0.98 1.10
CA ILE A 74 5.00 2.21 0.80
C ILE A 74 4.28 3.43 1.39
N LEU A 75 2.96 3.51 1.21
CA LEU A 75 2.17 4.61 1.76
C LEU A 75 2.27 4.64 3.29
N ASP A 76 2.12 3.49 3.93
CA ASP A 76 2.16 3.42 5.39
C ASP A 76 3.56 3.70 5.94
N GLU A 77 4.57 2.99 5.45
CA GLU A 77 5.92 3.03 6.01
C GLU A 77 6.69 4.29 5.64
N ASN A 78 6.53 4.76 4.41
CA ASN A 78 7.33 5.88 3.90
C ASN A 78 6.65 7.22 4.02
N LEU A 79 5.34 7.27 4.21
CA LEU A 79 4.60 8.53 4.29
C LEU A 79 3.79 8.65 5.58
N VAL A 80 2.89 7.70 5.85
CA VAL A 80 1.96 7.83 6.98
C VAL A 80 2.71 7.84 8.32
N ARG A 81 3.54 6.84 8.57
CA ARG A 81 4.27 6.74 9.84
C ARG A 81 5.25 7.88 10.05
N PRO A 82 6.09 8.23 9.06
CA PRO A 82 6.97 9.38 9.22
C PRO A 82 6.23 10.68 9.46
N LEU A 83 5.13 10.93 8.75
CA LEU A 83 4.33 12.14 8.94
C LEU A 83 3.68 12.19 10.33
N LYS A 84 3.23 11.04 10.85
CA LYS A 84 2.69 10.98 12.21
C LYS A 84 3.75 11.30 13.25
N VAL A 85 4.97 10.80 13.07
CA VAL A 85 6.09 11.10 13.96
C VAL A 85 6.40 12.59 13.91
N LEU A 86 6.52 13.16 12.72
CA LEU A 86 6.83 14.57 12.55
C LEU A 86 5.74 15.46 13.16
N ARG A 87 4.49 15.07 13.00
CA ARG A 87 3.36 15.83 13.55
C ARG A 87 3.34 15.83 15.08
N SER A 88 3.83 14.76 15.70
CA SER A 88 3.87 14.63 17.16
C SER A 88 5.05 15.35 17.78
N ILE A 89 6.03 15.80 17.00
CA ILE A 89 7.22 16.47 17.49
C ILE A 89 6.89 17.94 17.81
N PRO A 90 7.24 18.44 19.00
CA PRO A 90 7.04 19.87 19.32
C PRO A 90 7.81 20.77 18.37
N HIS A 91 7.31 21.96 18.14
CA HIS A 91 7.94 22.93 17.23
C HIS A 91 9.40 23.16 17.56
N PHE A 92 9.73 23.24 18.82
CA PHE A 92 11.10 23.41 19.29
C PHE A 92 12.01 22.27 18.78
N THR A 93 11.56 21.03 18.90
CA THR A 93 12.30 19.86 18.43
C THR A 93 12.46 19.87 16.92
N TRP A 94 11.43 20.30 16.22
CA TRP A 94 11.47 20.48 14.76
C TRP A 94 12.59 21.42 14.36
N PHE A 95 12.69 22.54 15.06
CA PHE A 95 13.73 23.55 14.80
C PHE A 95 15.13 22.96 15.01
N LEU A 96 15.32 22.22 16.10
CA LEU A 96 16.59 21.59 16.38
C LEU A 96 16.97 20.55 15.34
N LEU A 97 16.01 19.72 14.91
CA LEU A 97 16.24 18.72 13.87
C LEU A 97 16.61 19.37 12.54
N SER A 98 15.96 20.48 12.21
CA SER A 98 16.27 21.23 11.00
C SER A 98 17.70 21.76 11.03
N LEU A 99 18.15 22.30 12.17
CA LEU A 99 19.51 22.79 12.33
C LEU A 99 20.55 21.66 12.21
N VAL A 100 20.28 20.53 12.84
CA VAL A 100 21.16 19.36 12.76
C VAL A 100 21.28 18.86 11.33
N SER A 101 20.16 18.79 10.63
CA SER A 101 20.12 18.35 9.23
C SER A 101 20.93 19.28 8.34
N LEU A 102 20.76 20.59 8.51
CA LEU A 102 21.53 21.57 7.75
C LEU A 102 23.03 21.51 8.10
N GLY A 103 23.36 21.34 9.36
CA GLY A 103 24.75 21.19 9.81
C GLY A 103 25.39 19.95 9.23
N PHE A 104 24.67 18.86 9.20
CA PHE A 104 25.14 17.62 8.61
C PHE A 104 25.41 17.78 7.11
N LEU A 105 24.49 18.39 6.39
CA LEU A 105 24.63 18.64 4.95
C LEU A 105 25.79 19.55 4.64
N SER A 106 26.01 20.59 5.46
CA SER A 106 27.11 21.53 5.24
C SER A 106 28.46 20.95 5.64
N ALA A 107 28.49 19.96 6.53
CA ALA A 107 29.71 19.29 6.94
C ALA A 107 30.17 18.24 5.92
N GLY A 108 29.24 17.78 5.11
CA GLY A 108 29.53 16.79 4.08
C GLY A 108 29.86 17.44 2.77
#